data_91152dd0c66da79a2563f6e7c295ce74
#
_entry.id   91152dd0c66da79a2563f6e7c295ce74
#
_cell.length_a   1.000
_cell.length_b   1.000
_cell.length_c   1.000
_cell.angle_alpha   90.00
_cell.angle_beta   90.00
_cell.angle_gamma   90.00
#
_symmetry.space_group_name_H-M   'P 1'
#
loop_
_entity.id
_entity.type
_entity.pdbx_description
1 polymer ?
#
loop_
_entity_poly.entity_id
_entity_poly.type
_entity_poly.pdbx_seq_one_letter_code
_entity_poly.pdbx_strand_id
1 'polypeptide(L)'
;MGIQINGNTDKISAADGSLEVGGFTFENKTTAQRNAGVSTAIGAAIYNTTTNQLEVYSPSGWVVAAQETFSATGGTTSTTSRTGYSVHTFTSPGSFVVSSGSKTIEYLLVGGGGGGGSNHFPVGRAGSGGGAGGLVFASFEISSGTYPIEVGAGGGVFSAGGGYPASPGDYPGRVGSGSTFTGAPISSAGGGGGGSSHTGPEGGNGLVTGPAGVSGGGGGGDATGATGGTSDSSSPPAGWGNVGGNPGQSGPEGWGASGGGGAGTAGTTGTPTSGGTGGAGLQYSINGSSTYYAGGGGGGCSSGPQGTGGSGGGADATFANGAGASGTANTGGGGAGNNYPRGSATGGQGGSGIVIIAYPTS
;
A
#
# COMPACT_ATOMS: atom_id res chain seq x y z
N MET A 1 51.01 22.28 28.11
CA MET A 1 50.79 22.68 29.50
C MET A 1 49.27 22.59 29.71
N GLY A 2 48.81 21.66 30.52
CA GLY A 2 47.39 21.48 30.81
C GLY A 2 46.99 22.37 31.99
N ILE A 3 45.85 23.03 31.92
CA ILE A 3 45.27 23.73 33.08
C ILE A 3 44.57 22.66 33.92
N GLN A 4 45.04 22.43 35.13
CA GLN A 4 44.30 21.68 36.13
C GLN A 4 43.50 22.65 36.98
N ILE A 5 42.19 22.44 37.03
CA ILE A 5 41.28 23.17 37.89
C ILE A 5 40.95 22.23 39.05
N ASN A 6 41.55 22.51 40.19
CA ASN A 6 41.39 21.72 41.44
C ASN A 6 40.80 22.63 42.51
N GLY A 7 39.58 22.46 42.84
CA GLY A 7 38.97 23.09 43.99
C GLY A 7 37.55 23.60 43.83
N ASN A 8 36.98 23.94 44.97
CA ASN A 8 35.54 24.26 45.09
C ASN A 8 35.16 25.67 44.59
N THR A 9 36.14 26.44 44.11
CA THR A 9 35.94 27.87 43.75
C THR A 9 36.55 28.28 42.44
N ASP A 10 37.16 27.34 41.67
CA ASP A 10 37.80 27.67 40.41
C ASP A 10 36.76 28.00 39.32
N LYS A 11 36.79 29.23 38.86
CA LYS A 11 35.97 29.68 37.72
C LYS A 11 36.89 29.96 36.57
N ILE A 12 36.59 29.36 35.43
CA ILE A 12 37.14 29.83 34.14
C ILE A 12 36.13 30.80 33.54
N SER A 13 36.53 32.03 33.40
CA SER A 13 35.71 33.03 32.73
C SER A 13 36.54 33.85 31.74
N ALA A 14 36.03 34.06 30.56
CA ALA A 14 36.57 35.01 29.62
C ALA A 14 36.03 36.44 29.95
N ALA A 15 36.77 37.46 29.59
CA ALA A 15 36.39 38.84 29.87
C ALA A 15 35.09 39.28 29.12
N ASP A 16 34.74 38.56 28.06
CA ASP A 16 33.50 38.72 27.25
C ASP A 16 32.38 37.77 27.66
N GLY A 17 32.61 36.92 28.72
CA GLY A 17 31.62 35.94 29.18
C GLY A 17 31.54 34.65 28.34
N SER A 18 32.40 34.52 27.34
CA SER A 18 32.45 33.28 26.49
C SER A 18 33.72 32.49 26.77
N LEU A 19 33.63 31.15 26.72
CA LEU A 19 34.75 30.23 26.78
C LEU A 19 34.70 29.29 25.58
N GLU A 20 35.62 29.45 24.64
CA GLU A 20 35.79 28.49 23.55
C GLU A 20 36.65 27.31 24.02
N VAL A 21 36.08 26.11 23.95
CA VAL A 21 36.77 24.85 24.25
C VAL A 21 36.85 24.04 22.96
N GLY A 22 38.05 23.79 22.46
CA GLY A 22 38.31 23.05 21.23
C GLY A 22 37.89 21.56 21.23
N GLY A 23 37.47 21.06 22.37
CA GLY A 23 36.90 19.71 22.55
C GLY A 23 36.46 19.54 23.99
N PHE A 24 35.31 18.87 24.15
CA PHE A 24 34.79 18.53 25.46
C PHE A 24 34.49 17.02 25.48
N THR A 25 35.09 16.30 26.46
CA THR A 25 34.82 14.86 26.64
C THR A 25 34.12 14.64 27.97
N PHE A 26 33.04 13.91 27.95
CA PHE A 26 32.38 13.46 29.18
C PHE A 26 33.11 12.26 29.78
N GLU A 27 33.08 12.15 31.09
CA GLU A 27 33.60 10.98 31.78
C GLU A 27 32.73 9.75 31.43
N ASN A 28 33.37 8.69 30.94
CA ASN A 28 32.72 7.43 30.64
C ASN A 28 32.48 6.64 31.92
N LYS A 29 31.25 6.34 32.25
CA LYS A 29 30.83 5.53 33.40
C LYS A 29 29.82 4.48 32.99
N THR A 30 29.91 3.30 33.60
CA THR A 30 28.79 2.35 33.56
C THR A 30 27.67 2.80 34.50
N THR A 31 26.45 2.27 34.33
CA THR A 31 25.34 2.50 35.28
C THR A 31 25.73 2.14 36.72
N ALA A 32 26.48 1.06 36.93
CA ALA A 32 26.97 0.65 38.25
C ALA A 32 27.95 1.69 38.85
N GLN A 33 28.92 2.18 38.07
CA GLN A 33 29.87 3.20 38.50
C GLN A 33 29.17 4.55 38.76
N ARG A 34 28.19 4.94 37.92
CA ARG A 34 27.37 6.12 38.16
C ARG A 34 26.67 6.05 39.52
N ASN A 35 26.04 4.91 39.81
CA ASN A 35 25.29 4.71 41.06
C ASN A 35 26.19 4.58 42.29
N ALA A 36 27.46 4.19 42.11
CA ALA A 36 28.44 3.99 43.20
C ALA A 36 29.15 5.27 43.68
N GLY A 37 28.97 6.43 42.98
CA GLY A 37 29.56 7.64 43.50
C GLY A 37 30.07 8.68 42.52
N VAL A 38 29.40 8.84 41.35
CA VAL A 38 29.63 10.03 40.54
C VAL A 38 28.99 11.24 41.20
N SER A 39 29.54 12.43 40.97
CA SER A 39 29.01 13.69 41.50
C SER A 39 27.49 13.80 41.31
N THR A 40 26.78 14.11 42.40
CA THR A 40 25.33 14.41 42.40
C THR A 40 25.06 15.93 42.39
N ALA A 41 26.02 16.73 41.95
CA ALA A 41 25.77 18.13 41.68
C ALA A 41 24.84 18.29 40.49
N ILE A 42 23.82 19.14 40.64
CA ILE A 42 22.92 19.46 39.52
C ILE A 42 23.73 19.98 38.32
N GLY A 43 23.56 19.39 37.15
CA GLY A 43 24.34 19.70 35.97
C GLY A 43 25.58 18.84 35.76
N ALA A 44 25.94 17.95 36.70
CA ALA A 44 26.99 16.95 36.47
C ALA A 44 26.59 16.05 35.28
N ALA A 45 27.50 15.83 34.35
CA ALA A 45 27.23 15.07 33.13
C ALA A 45 28.26 13.95 32.94
N ILE A 46 27.80 12.80 32.47
CA ILE A 46 28.59 11.61 32.12
C ILE A 46 28.08 10.99 30.80
N TYR A 47 28.96 10.26 30.13
CA TYR A 47 28.52 9.31 29.12
C TYR A 47 28.36 7.93 29.73
N ASN A 48 27.14 7.42 29.85
CA ASN A 48 26.86 6.12 30.42
C ASN A 48 27.08 5.03 29.36
N THR A 49 28.15 4.26 29.51
CA THR A 49 28.55 3.20 28.57
C THR A 49 27.68 1.96 28.64
N THR A 50 26.82 1.80 29.65
CA THR A 50 25.84 0.71 29.72
C THR A 50 24.62 1.01 28.86
N THR A 51 24.18 2.27 28.87
CA THR A 51 23.01 2.73 28.12
C THR A 51 23.34 3.40 26.77
N ASN A 52 24.64 3.69 26.54
CA ASN A 52 25.16 4.48 25.41
C ASN A 52 24.51 5.87 25.32
N GLN A 53 24.33 6.55 26.47
CA GLN A 53 23.64 7.84 26.53
C GLN A 53 24.41 8.86 27.33
N LEU A 54 24.31 10.13 26.94
CA LEU A 54 24.72 11.25 27.77
C LEU A 54 23.69 11.45 28.87
N GLU A 55 24.11 11.38 30.13
CA GLU A 55 23.24 11.59 31.27
C GLU A 55 23.66 12.82 32.07
N VAL A 56 22.68 13.56 32.58
CA VAL A 56 22.88 14.75 33.42
C VAL A 56 22.13 14.56 34.72
N TYR A 57 22.78 14.95 35.82
CA TYR A 57 22.15 14.92 37.11
C TYR A 57 21.20 16.11 37.30
N SER A 58 19.90 15.82 37.44
CA SER A 58 18.84 16.76 37.68
C SER A 58 18.38 16.73 39.15
N PRO A 59 17.51 17.65 39.60
CA PRO A 59 16.88 17.56 40.93
C PRO A 59 16.15 16.25 41.20
N SER A 60 15.71 15.53 40.16
CA SER A 60 15.02 14.23 40.26
C SER A 60 15.96 13.03 40.11
N GLY A 61 17.28 13.26 39.96
CA GLY A 61 18.27 12.22 39.72
C GLY A 61 18.92 12.27 38.33
N TRP A 62 19.62 11.20 37.96
CA TRP A 62 20.24 11.06 36.66
C TRP A 62 19.17 10.91 35.58
N VAL A 63 19.16 11.81 34.58
CA VAL A 63 18.27 11.81 33.42
C VAL A 63 19.10 11.86 32.15
N VAL A 64 18.59 11.33 31.08
CA VAL A 64 19.22 11.43 29.75
C VAL A 64 19.19 12.89 29.30
N ALA A 65 20.36 13.43 28.97
CA ALA A 65 20.55 14.87 28.69
C ALA A 65 19.80 15.38 27.46
N ALA A 66 19.63 14.54 26.47
CA ALA A 66 18.82 14.81 25.29
C ALA A 66 18.28 13.48 24.76
N GLN A 67 17.06 13.16 25.09
CA GLN A 67 16.30 12.20 24.36
C GLN A 67 15.46 12.99 23.37
N GLU A 68 15.90 13.02 22.11
CA GLU A 68 15.04 13.56 21.07
C GLU A 68 13.79 12.66 20.98
N THR A 69 12.68 13.19 21.44
CA THR A 69 11.40 12.50 21.28
C THR A 69 11.04 12.47 19.81
N PHE A 70 10.74 11.27 19.30
CA PHE A 70 10.25 11.15 17.94
C PHE A 70 8.91 11.86 17.82
N SER A 71 8.81 12.78 16.89
CA SER A 71 7.58 13.53 16.61
C SER A 71 7.31 13.54 15.11
N ALA A 72 6.11 13.12 14.72
CA ALA A 72 5.70 13.10 13.32
C ALA A 72 4.25 13.55 13.14
N THR A 73 3.95 14.09 11.96
CA THR A 73 2.62 14.56 11.57
C THR A 73 2.30 14.13 10.13
N GLY A 74 1.05 14.22 9.74
CA GLY A 74 0.57 13.93 8.39
C GLY A 74 -0.53 12.87 8.35
N GLY A 75 -1.38 12.93 7.34
CA GLY A 75 -2.55 12.06 7.22
C GLY A 75 -3.55 12.22 8.37
N THR A 76 -4.47 11.26 8.49
CA THR A 76 -5.33 11.13 9.67
C THR A 76 -4.61 10.35 10.74
N THR A 77 -4.40 10.96 11.91
CA THR A 77 -3.63 10.36 13.02
C THR A 77 -4.56 9.76 14.08
N SER A 78 -4.19 8.57 14.59
CA SER A 78 -4.84 7.91 15.72
C SER A 78 -3.79 7.33 16.66
N THR A 79 -3.97 7.55 17.96
CA THR A 79 -3.16 6.93 19.03
C THR A 79 -3.95 5.88 19.82
N THR A 80 -5.21 5.68 19.46
CA THR A 80 -6.14 4.76 20.14
C THR A 80 -6.54 3.55 19.33
N SER A 81 -6.39 3.61 17.99
CA SER A 81 -6.77 2.51 17.10
C SER A 81 -5.89 1.27 17.29
N ARG A 82 -4.59 1.45 17.58
CA ARG A 82 -3.64 0.38 17.90
C ARG A 82 -2.91 0.72 19.21
N THR A 83 -3.17 -0.06 20.25
CA THR A 83 -2.58 0.18 21.59
C THR A 83 -1.05 0.27 21.54
N GLY A 84 -0.48 1.35 22.10
CA GLY A 84 0.95 1.59 22.15
C GLY A 84 1.57 2.09 20.83
N TYR A 85 0.75 2.43 19.84
CA TYR A 85 1.20 2.96 18.55
C TYR A 85 0.52 4.28 18.19
N SER A 86 1.25 5.12 17.46
CA SER A 86 0.68 6.20 16.67
C SER A 86 0.52 5.71 15.24
N VAL A 87 -0.68 5.88 14.68
CA VAL A 87 -1.05 5.41 13.34
C VAL A 87 -1.43 6.61 12.48
N HIS A 88 -0.80 6.74 11.32
CA HIS A 88 -1.08 7.77 10.32
C HIS A 88 -1.66 7.09 9.07
N THR A 89 -2.84 7.53 8.64
CA THR A 89 -3.55 6.98 7.48
C THR A 89 -3.71 8.05 6.41
N PHE A 90 -3.27 7.74 5.20
CA PHE A 90 -3.40 8.58 4.02
C PHE A 90 -4.34 7.91 3.02
N THR A 91 -5.45 8.57 2.72
CA THR A 91 -6.43 8.19 1.68
C THR A 91 -6.41 9.13 0.49
N SER A 92 -5.51 10.11 0.51
CA SER A 92 -5.21 11.06 -0.56
C SER A 92 -3.73 11.48 -0.46
N PRO A 93 -3.13 12.03 -1.52
CA PRO A 93 -1.76 12.53 -1.50
C PRO A 93 -1.51 13.52 -0.37
N GLY A 94 -0.28 13.49 0.18
CA GLY A 94 0.12 14.35 1.30
C GLY A 94 1.59 14.20 1.65
N SER A 95 1.95 14.48 2.88
CA SER A 95 3.32 14.30 3.37
C SER A 95 3.31 13.74 4.79
N PHE A 96 4.20 12.81 5.05
CA PHE A 96 4.57 12.40 6.40
C PHE A 96 5.79 13.22 6.83
N VAL A 97 5.66 14.02 7.87
CA VAL A 97 6.71 14.95 8.33
C VAL A 97 7.21 14.50 9.70
N VAL A 98 8.48 14.13 9.77
CA VAL A 98 9.19 13.84 11.02
C VAL A 98 9.90 15.13 11.44
N SER A 99 9.46 15.75 12.53
CA SER A 99 10.01 17.00 13.02
C SER A 99 11.22 16.82 13.94
N SER A 100 11.33 15.66 14.62
CA SER A 100 12.45 15.35 15.51
C SER A 100 12.63 13.85 15.72
N GLY A 101 13.85 13.46 16.07
CA GLY A 101 14.24 12.10 16.42
C GLY A 101 14.31 11.14 15.24
N SER A 102 14.68 9.89 15.56
CA SER A 102 14.59 8.76 14.61
C SER A 102 13.84 7.60 15.27
N LYS A 103 13.15 6.81 14.46
CA LYS A 103 12.39 5.64 14.93
C LYS A 103 12.18 4.63 13.81
N THR A 104 12.16 3.35 14.17
CA THR A 104 11.67 2.32 13.24
C THR A 104 10.15 2.42 13.13
N ILE A 105 9.68 2.57 11.91
CA ILE A 105 8.26 2.60 11.56
C ILE A 105 7.88 1.34 10.80
N GLU A 106 6.62 0.92 10.93
CA GLU A 106 5.96 -0.03 10.04
C GLU A 106 5.14 0.76 9.01
N TYR A 107 5.08 0.26 7.76
CA TYR A 107 4.23 0.88 6.75
C TYR A 107 3.55 -0.15 5.86
N LEU A 108 2.34 0.18 5.44
CA LEU A 108 1.56 -0.53 4.46
C LEU A 108 1.30 0.41 3.28
N LEU A 109 1.75 0.02 2.09
CA LEU A 109 1.40 0.67 0.83
C LEU A 109 0.46 -0.24 0.06
N VAL A 110 -0.65 0.32 -0.41
CA VAL A 110 -1.57 -0.36 -1.30
C VAL A 110 -1.84 0.54 -2.49
N GLY A 111 -1.52 0.09 -3.70
CA GLY A 111 -1.83 0.81 -4.94
C GLY A 111 -3.31 0.75 -5.27
N GLY A 112 -3.76 1.54 -6.24
CA GLY A 112 -5.12 1.47 -6.75
C GLY A 112 -5.37 0.19 -7.55
N GLY A 113 -6.53 -0.42 -7.40
CA GLY A 113 -6.95 -1.58 -8.20
C GLY A 113 -7.26 -1.22 -9.65
N GLY A 114 -7.21 -2.17 -10.54
CA GLY A 114 -7.60 -2.03 -11.95
C GLY A 114 -9.12 -2.00 -12.14
N GLY A 115 -9.59 -1.35 -13.21
CA GLY A 115 -10.99 -1.40 -13.62
C GLY A 115 -11.39 -2.76 -14.20
N GLY A 116 -12.63 -3.15 -14.06
CA GLY A 116 -13.21 -4.33 -14.74
C GLY A 116 -13.41 -4.11 -16.22
N GLY A 117 -13.42 -5.19 -16.98
CA GLY A 117 -13.72 -5.19 -18.39
C GLY A 117 -15.20 -4.93 -18.66
N SER A 118 -15.48 -4.25 -19.77
CA SER A 118 -16.82 -3.92 -20.24
C SER A 118 -17.29 -4.93 -21.29
N ASN A 119 -18.57 -5.12 -21.44
CA ASN A 119 -19.10 -5.81 -22.59
C ASN A 119 -19.68 -4.83 -23.62
N HIS A 120 -19.73 -5.24 -24.89
CA HIS A 120 -20.32 -4.43 -25.96
C HIS A 120 -21.28 -5.25 -26.82
N PHE A 121 -22.44 -4.65 -27.11
CA PHE A 121 -23.42 -5.19 -28.06
C PHE A 121 -22.88 -5.07 -29.51
N PRO A 122 -23.14 -6.07 -30.45
CA PRO A 122 -24.22 -7.06 -30.37
C PRO A 122 -23.80 -8.46 -29.87
N VAL A 123 -22.59 -8.66 -29.45
CA VAL A 123 -22.07 -10.03 -29.18
C VAL A 123 -22.30 -10.56 -27.75
N GLY A 124 -22.88 -9.78 -26.85
CA GLY A 124 -23.43 -10.25 -25.57
C GLY A 124 -22.45 -10.99 -24.63
N ARG A 125 -21.17 -10.66 -24.67
CA ARG A 125 -20.10 -11.38 -23.94
C ARG A 125 -19.80 -10.76 -22.59
N ALA A 126 -19.24 -11.54 -21.67
CA ALA A 126 -18.99 -11.12 -20.30
C ALA A 126 -17.65 -10.39 -20.14
N GLY A 127 -17.64 -9.30 -19.41
CA GLY A 127 -16.42 -8.60 -18.99
C GLY A 127 -15.72 -9.29 -17.80
N SER A 128 -14.41 -9.23 -17.77
CA SER A 128 -13.60 -9.82 -16.71
C SER A 128 -13.31 -8.86 -15.55
N GLY A 129 -12.96 -9.41 -14.40
CA GLY A 129 -12.60 -8.62 -13.23
C GLY A 129 -11.25 -7.94 -13.36
N GLY A 130 -11.11 -6.74 -12.78
CA GLY A 130 -9.85 -6.02 -12.65
C GLY A 130 -8.95 -6.64 -11.58
N GLY A 131 -7.64 -6.58 -11.78
CA GLY A 131 -6.65 -6.98 -10.79
C GLY A 131 -6.59 -6.01 -9.61
N ALA A 132 -6.18 -6.49 -8.46
CA ALA A 132 -5.93 -5.67 -7.29
C ALA A 132 -4.68 -4.80 -7.44
N GLY A 133 -4.60 -3.70 -6.71
CA GLY A 133 -3.39 -2.91 -6.54
C GLY A 133 -2.27 -3.70 -5.86
N GLY A 134 -1.04 -3.39 -6.17
CA GLY A 134 0.12 -3.97 -5.50
C GLY A 134 0.09 -3.63 -4.01
N LEU A 135 0.62 -4.52 -3.17
CA LEU A 135 0.63 -4.37 -1.73
C LEU A 135 2.03 -4.62 -1.17
N VAL A 136 2.49 -3.71 -0.31
CA VAL A 136 3.77 -3.79 0.41
C VAL A 136 3.54 -3.56 1.89
N PHE A 137 4.03 -4.48 2.72
CA PHE A 137 4.15 -4.27 4.15
C PHE A 137 5.61 -4.46 4.55
N ALA A 138 6.21 -3.43 5.17
CA ALA A 138 7.61 -3.47 5.60
C ALA A 138 7.85 -2.50 6.76
N SER A 139 9.10 -2.49 7.25
CA SER A 139 9.57 -1.56 8.27
C SER A 139 10.94 -1.02 7.90
N PHE A 140 11.23 0.22 8.32
CA PHE A 140 12.56 0.81 8.20
C PHE A 140 12.75 1.93 9.24
N GLU A 141 13.98 2.32 9.45
CA GLU A 141 14.28 3.46 10.32
C GLU A 141 14.12 4.76 9.53
N ILE A 142 13.38 5.71 10.12
CA ILE A 142 13.13 7.03 9.56
C ILE A 142 13.64 8.10 10.52
N SER A 143 14.18 9.19 10.01
CA SER A 143 14.69 10.33 10.78
C SER A 143 13.95 11.62 10.40
N SER A 144 14.35 12.75 11.00
CA SER A 144 13.77 14.05 10.69
C SER A 144 13.81 14.37 9.19
N GLY A 145 12.68 14.81 8.65
CA GLY A 145 12.52 15.09 7.23
C GLY A 145 11.07 15.17 6.80
N THR A 146 10.85 15.55 5.53
CA THR A 146 9.54 15.55 4.90
C THR A 146 9.51 14.47 3.82
N TYR A 147 8.55 13.61 3.91
CA TYR A 147 8.41 12.42 3.08
C TYR A 147 7.09 12.48 2.30
N PRO A 148 7.13 12.81 0.99
CA PRO A 148 5.94 12.83 0.15
C PRO A 148 5.24 11.45 0.10
N ILE A 149 3.92 11.49 0.18
CA ILE A 149 3.04 10.34 0.08
C ILE A 149 2.13 10.55 -1.13
N GLU A 150 2.10 9.59 -2.04
CA GLU A 150 1.11 9.50 -3.10
C GLU A 150 0.19 8.31 -2.83
N VAL A 151 -1.11 8.50 -3.04
CA VAL A 151 -2.12 7.44 -2.92
C VAL A 151 -2.67 7.14 -4.30
N GLY A 152 -2.52 5.91 -4.74
CA GLY A 152 -2.91 5.46 -6.07
C GLY A 152 -4.41 5.54 -6.29
N ALA A 153 -4.81 6.13 -7.40
CA ALA A 153 -6.21 6.11 -7.84
C ALA A 153 -6.56 4.74 -8.44
N GLY A 154 -7.79 4.30 -8.26
CA GLY A 154 -8.32 3.13 -8.96
C GLY A 154 -8.40 3.35 -10.47
N GLY A 155 -8.18 2.29 -11.23
CA GLY A 155 -8.32 2.28 -12.69
C GLY A 155 -9.76 2.56 -13.10
N GLY A 156 -9.92 3.46 -14.07
CA GLY A 156 -11.21 3.76 -14.64
C GLY A 156 -11.72 2.66 -15.57
N VAL A 157 -12.90 2.88 -16.12
CA VAL A 157 -13.49 2.07 -17.17
C VAL A 157 -13.43 2.81 -18.50
N PHE A 158 -13.37 2.09 -19.60
CA PHE A 158 -13.58 2.69 -20.92
C PHE A 158 -15.07 2.81 -21.18
N SER A 159 -15.52 4.01 -21.58
CA SER A 159 -16.85 4.23 -22.14
C SER A 159 -16.75 4.43 -23.65
N ALA A 160 -17.74 3.97 -24.40
CA ALA A 160 -17.87 4.24 -25.82
C ALA A 160 -17.88 5.75 -26.06
N GLY A 161 -16.80 6.32 -26.60
CA GLY A 161 -16.66 7.76 -26.84
C GLY A 161 -15.24 8.32 -26.60
N GLY A 162 -14.36 7.61 -25.98
CA GLY A 162 -13.01 8.07 -25.63
C GLY A 162 -11.91 7.61 -26.59
N GLY A 163 -11.94 8.08 -27.85
CA GLY A 163 -10.71 8.26 -28.67
C GLY A 163 -9.77 7.08 -28.97
N TYR A 164 -10.15 5.84 -28.66
CA TYR A 164 -9.38 4.68 -29.13
C TYR A 164 -9.92 4.28 -30.51
N PRO A 165 -9.05 3.98 -31.51
CA PRO A 165 -9.50 3.39 -32.77
C PRO A 165 -9.89 1.94 -32.46
N ALA A 166 -10.96 1.77 -31.70
CA ALA A 166 -11.45 0.47 -31.35
C ALA A 166 -12.23 -0.11 -32.52
N SER A 167 -11.85 -1.28 -32.98
CA SER A 167 -12.83 -2.19 -33.55
C SER A 167 -14.01 -2.25 -32.59
N PRO A 168 -15.27 -2.21 -33.06
CA PRO A 168 -16.42 -2.24 -32.19
C PRO A 168 -16.33 -3.46 -31.26
N GLY A 169 -16.15 -3.24 -29.96
CA GLY A 169 -16.20 -4.33 -29.01
C GLY A 169 -15.12 -4.42 -27.92
N ASP A 170 -14.02 -3.69 -28.00
CA ASP A 170 -12.90 -3.85 -27.08
C ASP A 170 -12.80 -2.69 -26.08
N TYR A 171 -13.27 -2.94 -24.86
CA TYR A 171 -13.15 -1.96 -23.76
C TYR A 171 -12.58 -2.63 -22.52
N PRO A 172 -11.24 -2.83 -22.47
CA PRO A 172 -10.57 -3.32 -21.26
C PRO A 172 -10.67 -2.29 -20.13
N GLY A 173 -10.71 -2.74 -18.90
CA GLY A 173 -10.55 -1.86 -17.76
C GLY A 173 -9.16 -1.20 -17.77
N ARG A 174 -9.05 -0.01 -17.19
CA ARG A 174 -7.77 0.70 -17.06
C ARG A 174 -7.00 0.22 -15.85
N VAL A 175 -5.67 0.32 -15.95
CA VAL A 175 -4.77 0.06 -14.84
C VAL A 175 -4.94 1.12 -13.75
N GLY A 176 -4.87 0.72 -12.49
CA GLY A 176 -4.80 1.65 -11.35
C GLY A 176 -3.43 2.33 -11.25
N SER A 177 -3.32 3.36 -10.44
CA SER A 177 -2.07 4.05 -10.15
C SER A 177 -1.37 3.48 -8.91
N GLY A 178 -0.05 3.61 -8.84
CA GLY A 178 0.73 3.20 -7.67
C GLY A 178 0.56 4.15 -6.49
N SER A 179 0.71 3.63 -5.28
CA SER A 179 0.94 4.44 -4.09
C SER A 179 2.43 4.49 -3.79
N THR A 180 2.92 5.64 -3.32
CA THR A 180 4.34 5.82 -3.00
C THR A 180 4.54 6.45 -1.63
N PHE A 181 5.62 6.06 -1.00
CA PHE A 181 6.17 6.68 0.20
C PHE A 181 7.63 7.01 -0.09
N THR A 182 7.92 8.27 -0.43
CA THR A 182 9.28 8.70 -0.75
C THR A 182 10.20 8.50 0.45
N GLY A 183 11.34 7.82 0.25
CA GLY A 183 12.24 7.42 1.32
C GLY A 183 12.00 6.01 1.85
N ALA A 184 10.84 5.40 1.59
CA ALA A 184 10.68 3.97 1.85
C ALA A 184 11.46 3.13 0.81
N PRO A 185 12.05 2.00 1.21
CA PRO A 185 12.86 1.17 0.30
C PRO A 185 12.04 0.56 -0.84
N ILE A 186 10.72 0.50 -0.71
CA ILE A 186 9.83 -0.14 -1.67
C ILE A 186 8.57 0.71 -1.87
N SER A 187 8.19 0.97 -3.13
CA SER A 187 6.92 1.59 -3.50
C SER A 187 5.95 0.56 -4.07
N SER A 188 4.65 0.79 -3.88
CA SER A 188 3.58 -0.05 -4.43
C SER A 188 3.22 0.38 -5.85
N ALA A 189 2.58 -0.49 -6.59
CA ALA A 189 2.07 -0.24 -7.94
C ALA A 189 0.56 -0.46 -8.04
N GLY A 190 -0.06 0.08 -9.10
CA GLY A 190 -1.47 -0.14 -9.38
C GLY A 190 -1.77 -1.55 -9.90
N GLY A 191 -3.03 -1.93 -9.88
CA GLY A 191 -3.50 -3.21 -10.40
C GLY A 191 -3.73 -3.21 -11.92
N GLY A 192 -3.72 -4.39 -12.52
CA GLY A 192 -4.07 -4.58 -13.90
C GLY A 192 -5.55 -4.37 -14.19
N GLY A 193 -5.88 -3.91 -15.40
CA GLY A 193 -7.26 -3.82 -15.86
C GLY A 193 -7.85 -5.19 -16.22
N GLY A 194 -9.17 -5.29 -16.28
CA GLY A 194 -9.86 -6.46 -16.83
C GLY A 194 -9.78 -6.50 -18.35
N GLY A 195 -9.81 -7.71 -18.92
CA GLY A 195 -9.97 -7.88 -20.37
C GLY A 195 -11.41 -7.65 -20.82
N SER A 196 -11.61 -7.29 -22.09
CA SER A 196 -12.95 -7.33 -22.70
C SER A 196 -13.26 -8.72 -23.25
N SER A 197 -14.49 -8.92 -23.70
CA SER A 197 -14.95 -10.19 -24.27
C SER A 197 -14.60 -10.40 -25.74
N HIS A 198 -13.90 -9.50 -26.39
CA HIS A 198 -13.67 -9.54 -27.84
C HIS A 198 -12.41 -10.34 -28.23
N THR A 199 -12.46 -10.95 -29.45
CA THR A 199 -11.40 -11.82 -30.01
C THR A 199 -10.26 -11.04 -30.69
N GLY A 200 -10.16 -9.74 -30.54
CA GLY A 200 -9.07 -8.91 -31.10
C GLY A 200 -7.73 -9.17 -30.40
N PRO A 201 -6.61 -8.88 -31.05
CA PRO A 201 -5.28 -9.14 -30.48
C PRO A 201 -4.99 -8.36 -29.18
N GLU A 202 -5.85 -7.39 -28.84
CA GLU A 202 -5.67 -6.54 -27.66
C GLU A 202 -6.78 -6.68 -26.60
N GLY A 203 -7.93 -7.28 -26.93
CA GLY A 203 -9.11 -7.29 -26.06
C GLY A 203 -9.30 -8.51 -25.19
N GLY A 204 -8.56 -9.57 -25.42
CA GLY A 204 -8.68 -10.83 -24.68
C GLY A 204 -7.77 -10.97 -23.47
N ASN A 205 -6.70 -10.22 -23.44
CA ASN A 205 -5.68 -10.31 -22.40
C ASN A 205 -5.98 -9.38 -21.22
N GLY A 206 -5.86 -9.87 -20.02
CA GLY A 206 -5.80 -9.02 -18.85
C GLY A 206 -4.59 -8.08 -18.98
N LEU A 207 -4.83 -6.76 -18.84
CA LEU A 207 -3.74 -5.80 -18.95
C LEU A 207 -2.80 -5.89 -17.76
N VAL A 208 -1.49 -5.91 -18.08
CA VAL A 208 -0.41 -5.70 -17.11
C VAL A 208 0.47 -4.60 -17.65
N THR A 209 0.30 -3.41 -17.13
CA THR A 209 1.25 -2.32 -17.38
C THR A 209 1.47 -1.58 -16.08
N GLY A 210 2.52 -1.91 -15.38
CA GLY A 210 2.89 -1.21 -14.15
C GLY A 210 4.26 -1.69 -13.64
N PRO A 211 4.92 -0.90 -12.82
CA PRO A 211 6.11 -1.35 -12.11
C PRO A 211 5.79 -2.53 -11.18
N ALA A 212 6.80 -3.23 -10.72
CA ALA A 212 6.75 -4.43 -9.88
C ALA A 212 5.64 -4.42 -8.80
N GLY A 213 4.99 -5.55 -8.61
CA GLY A 213 4.06 -5.74 -7.50
C GLY A 213 2.56 -5.60 -7.82
N VAL A 214 2.15 -5.71 -9.08
CA VAL A 214 0.74 -5.61 -9.48
C VAL A 214 0.07 -6.98 -9.64
N SER A 215 -1.22 -7.05 -9.35
CA SER A 215 -2.06 -8.20 -9.70
C SER A 215 -2.63 -8.07 -11.11
N GLY A 216 -2.63 -9.15 -11.85
CA GLY A 216 -3.13 -9.20 -13.23
C GLY A 216 -4.66 -9.11 -13.30
N GLY A 217 -5.20 -8.45 -14.32
CA GLY A 217 -6.62 -8.53 -14.65
C GLY A 217 -7.02 -9.92 -15.15
N GLY A 218 -8.29 -10.29 -15.02
CA GLY A 218 -8.85 -11.53 -15.57
C GLY A 218 -8.88 -11.53 -17.10
N GLY A 219 -8.79 -12.68 -17.74
CA GLY A 219 -9.00 -12.86 -19.16
C GLY A 219 -10.48 -12.79 -19.54
N GLY A 220 -10.82 -12.17 -20.67
CA GLY A 220 -12.18 -12.10 -21.19
C GLY A 220 -12.74 -13.46 -21.60
N GLY A 221 -14.05 -13.60 -21.63
CA GLY A 221 -14.70 -14.82 -22.17
C GLY A 221 -14.54 -14.94 -23.68
N ASP A 222 -14.22 -16.13 -24.17
CA ASP A 222 -14.11 -16.47 -25.61
C ASP A 222 -12.90 -15.89 -26.36
N ALA A 223 -11.85 -15.56 -25.70
CA ALA A 223 -10.61 -15.16 -26.35
C ALA A 223 -9.69 -16.36 -26.57
N THR A 224 -9.75 -16.96 -27.77
CA THR A 224 -8.80 -18.02 -28.18
C THR A 224 -7.38 -17.46 -28.17
N GLY A 225 -6.53 -18.00 -27.31
CA GLY A 225 -5.15 -17.54 -27.15
C GLY A 225 -4.91 -16.36 -26.18
N ALA A 226 -5.96 -15.83 -25.56
CA ALA A 226 -5.83 -14.84 -24.49
C ALA A 226 -5.30 -15.52 -23.21
N THR A 227 -4.57 -14.74 -22.41
CA THR A 227 -4.08 -15.18 -21.09
C THR A 227 -4.65 -14.26 -20.03
N GLY A 228 -4.80 -14.76 -18.81
CA GLY A 228 -4.98 -13.88 -17.67
C GLY A 228 -3.78 -12.93 -17.59
N GLY A 229 -4.02 -11.70 -17.12
CA GLY A 229 -2.96 -10.75 -16.88
C GLY A 229 -1.90 -11.36 -15.96
N THR A 230 -0.65 -11.23 -16.34
CA THR A 230 0.48 -11.70 -15.53
C THR A 230 0.64 -10.82 -14.29
N SER A 231 1.10 -11.38 -13.20
CA SER A 231 1.60 -10.60 -12.07
C SER A 231 3.08 -10.33 -12.28
N ASP A 232 3.54 -9.16 -11.86
CA ASP A 232 4.97 -8.95 -11.70
C ASP A 232 5.37 -9.36 -10.27
N SER A 233 5.76 -10.62 -10.12
CA SER A 233 6.29 -11.16 -8.87
C SER A 233 7.81 -11.14 -8.81
N SER A 234 8.47 -10.41 -9.71
CA SER A 234 9.91 -10.48 -9.93
C SER A 234 10.78 -9.93 -8.79
N SER A 235 10.18 -9.41 -7.73
CA SER A 235 10.93 -8.97 -6.54
C SER A 235 10.16 -9.26 -5.25
N PRO A 236 10.77 -9.93 -4.24
CA PRO A 236 10.15 -10.15 -2.95
C PRO A 236 10.09 -8.88 -2.10
N PRO A 237 9.17 -8.79 -1.13
CA PRO A 237 8.60 -9.88 -0.32
C PRO A 237 7.21 -10.33 -0.78
N ALA A 238 6.77 -11.53 -0.32
CA ALA A 238 5.48 -12.12 -0.63
C ALA A 238 4.30 -11.14 -0.45
N GLY A 239 3.32 -11.17 -1.38
CA GLY A 239 2.11 -10.37 -1.27
C GLY A 239 1.94 -9.27 -2.33
N TRP A 240 2.83 -9.20 -3.30
CA TRP A 240 2.83 -8.12 -4.28
C TRP A 240 1.72 -8.20 -5.31
N GLY A 241 1.26 -9.38 -5.65
CA GLY A 241 0.18 -9.61 -6.58
C GLY A 241 0.23 -10.98 -7.22
N ASN A 242 -0.92 -11.44 -7.69
CA ASN A 242 -1.06 -12.71 -8.39
C ASN A 242 -1.70 -12.52 -9.76
N VAL A 243 -1.59 -13.53 -10.59
CA VAL A 243 -2.18 -13.55 -11.93
C VAL A 243 -3.71 -13.47 -11.87
N GLY A 244 -4.32 -12.86 -12.86
CA GLY A 244 -5.75 -13.01 -13.12
C GLY A 244 -6.06 -14.41 -13.63
N GLY A 245 -7.33 -14.82 -13.56
CA GLY A 245 -7.80 -16.06 -14.15
C GLY A 245 -7.56 -16.08 -15.67
N ASN A 246 -7.20 -17.23 -16.21
CA ASN A 246 -7.07 -17.44 -17.65
C ASN A 246 -8.41 -17.11 -18.36
N PRO A 247 -8.43 -16.91 -19.69
CA PRO A 247 -9.65 -16.61 -20.41
C PRO A 247 -10.77 -17.58 -20.05
N GLY A 248 -11.95 -17.02 -19.86
CA GLY A 248 -13.14 -17.82 -19.62
C GLY A 248 -13.47 -18.69 -20.82
N GLN A 249 -14.20 -19.76 -20.57
CA GLN A 249 -14.59 -20.70 -21.61
C GLN A 249 -15.93 -20.28 -22.23
N SER A 250 -16.04 -20.51 -23.54
CA SER A 250 -17.30 -20.42 -24.27
C SER A 250 -17.88 -21.82 -24.48
N GLY A 251 -19.20 -21.92 -24.47
CA GLY A 251 -19.91 -23.16 -24.74
C GLY A 251 -21.33 -22.89 -25.19
N PRO A 252 -22.11 -23.92 -25.56
CA PRO A 252 -23.49 -23.76 -26.01
C PRO A 252 -24.40 -23.15 -24.95
N GLU A 253 -23.97 -23.18 -23.66
CA GLU A 253 -24.74 -22.65 -22.52
C GLU A 253 -24.41 -21.19 -22.17
N GLY A 254 -23.30 -20.62 -22.70
CA GLY A 254 -22.94 -19.23 -22.44
C GLY A 254 -21.45 -18.95 -22.39
N TRP A 255 -21.12 -17.78 -21.86
CA TRP A 255 -19.75 -17.28 -21.68
C TRP A 255 -19.54 -16.81 -20.26
N GLY A 256 -18.46 -17.29 -19.60
CA GLY A 256 -18.02 -16.76 -18.32
C GLY A 256 -16.64 -16.15 -18.44
N ALA A 257 -16.49 -14.91 -18.01
CA ALA A 257 -15.25 -14.19 -17.92
C ALA A 257 -14.56 -14.47 -16.56
N SER A 258 -13.25 -14.26 -16.50
CA SER A 258 -12.44 -14.63 -15.34
C SER A 258 -12.32 -13.50 -14.32
N GLY A 259 -12.00 -13.85 -13.10
CA GLY A 259 -11.71 -12.90 -12.02
C GLY A 259 -10.29 -12.35 -12.11
N GLY A 260 -10.07 -11.14 -11.62
CA GLY A 260 -8.75 -10.53 -11.44
C GLY A 260 -7.96 -11.16 -10.31
N GLY A 261 -6.63 -11.09 -10.34
CA GLY A 261 -5.76 -11.52 -9.24
C GLY A 261 -5.87 -10.62 -8.03
N GLY A 262 -5.67 -11.17 -6.85
CA GLY A 262 -5.51 -10.45 -5.58
C GLY A 262 -4.07 -10.52 -5.07
N ALA A 263 -3.75 -9.77 -4.03
CA ALA A 263 -2.42 -9.82 -3.42
C ALA A 263 -2.11 -11.18 -2.77
N GLY A 264 -3.14 -11.90 -2.28
CA GLY A 264 -2.99 -13.19 -1.60
C GLY A 264 -3.14 -14.40 -2.51
N THR A 265 -4.06 -14.35 -3.49
CA THR A 265 -4.32 -15.48 -4.41
C THR A 265 -4.59 -15.04 -5.84
N ALA A 266 -4.40 -15.94 -6.78
CA ALA A 266 -4.78 -15.72 -8.17
C ALA A 266 -6.32 -15.64 -8.32
N GLY A 267 -6.76 -14.97 -9.39
CA GLY A 267 -8.14 -15.04 -9.84
C GLY A 267 -8.47 -16.39 -10.45
N THR A 268 -9.75 -16.76 -10.48
CA THR A 268 -10.20 -18.02 -11.08
C THR A 268 -10.70 -17.81 -12.51
N THR A 269 -10.56 -18.86 -13.32
CA THR A 269 -11.08 -18.92 -14.68
C THR A 269 -12.60 -19.03 -14.65
N GLY A 270 -13.28 -18.24 -15.50
CA GLY A 270 -14.72 -18.41 -15.72
C GLY A 270 -15.03 -19.67 -16.52
N THR A 271 -16.23 -20.19 -16.36
CA THR A 271 -16.76 -21.34 -17.09
C THR A 271 -17.93 -20.91 -17.99
N PRO A 272 -18.39 -21.74 -18.95
CA PRO A 272 -19.58 -21.42 -19.74
C PRO A 272 -20.81 -21.05 -18.91
N THR A 273 -20.87 -21.56 -17.67
CA THR A 273 -22.03 -21.43 -16.77
C THR A 273 -21.76 -20.58 -15.53
N SER A 274 -20.54 -20.03 -15.34
CA SER A 274 -20.23 -19.17 -14.18
C SER A 274 -19.10 -18.19 -14.47
N GLY A 275 -19.16 -17.00 -13.87
CA GLY A 275 -18.05 -16.06 -13.81
C GLY A 275 -16.95 -16.53 -12.84
N GLY A 276 -15.71 -16.20 -13.14
CA GLY A 276 -14.57 -16.47 -12.28
C GLY A 276 -14.53 -15.54 -11.08
N THR A 277 -14.13 -16.05 -9.92
CA THR A 277 -13.96 -15.25 -8.69
C THR A 277 -12.66 -14.48 -8.70
N GLY A 278 -12.67 -13.28 -8.12
CA GLY A 278 -11.47 -12.50 -7.86
C GLY A 278 -10.59 -13.15 -6.80
N GLY A 279 -9.29 -13.00 -6.95
CA GLY A 279 -8.30 -13.46 -5.98
C GLY A 279 -8.42 -12.72 -4.65
N ALA A 280 -8.23 -13.43 -3.54
CA ALA A 280 -8.24 -12.81 -2.21
C ALA A 280 -7.04 -11.88 -2.03
N GLY A 281 -7.24 -10.81 -1.27
CA GLY A 281 -6.19 -9.95 -0.76
C GLY A 281 -5.48 -10.53 0.46
N LEU A 282 -4.65 -9.70 1.08
CA LEU A 282 -3.92 -10.02 2.31
C LEU A 282 -4.45 -9.22 3.50
N GLN A 283 -4.36 -9.83 4.68
CA GLN A 283 -4.90 -9.27 5.92
C GLN A 283 -3.78 -8.66 6.75
N TYR A 284 -3.96 -7.41 7.21
CA TYR A 284 -3.03 -6.71 8.09
C TYR A 284 -3.78 -6.01 9.22
N SER A 285 -3.12 -5.87 10.37
CA SER A 285 -3.64 -5.19 11.56
C SER A 285 -2.85 -3.93 11.91
N ILE A 286 -2.19 -3.31 10.94
CA ILE A 286 -1.34 -2.14 11.15
C ILE A 286 -2.11 -0.96 11.77
N ASN A 287 -3.39 -0.81 11.45
CA ASN A 287 -4.29 0.22 11.99
C ASN A 287 -5.03 -0.20 13.27
N GLY A 288 -4.69 -1.36 13.84
CA GLY A 288 -5.36 -1.92 15.02
C GLY A 288 -6.56 -2.80 14.74
N SER A 289 -7.03 -2.85 13.50
CA SER A 289 -8.13 -3.73 13.05
C SER A 289 -7.63 -4.69 11.98
N SER A 290 -8.06 -5.95 12.08
CA SER A 290 -7.71 -6.98 11.09
C SER A 290 -8.47 -6.73 9.79
N THR A 291 -7.81 -6.15 8.79
CA THR A 291 -8.42 -5.68 7.54
C THR A 291 -7.74 -6.33 6.34
N TYR A 292 -8.55 -6.82 5.40
CA TYR A 292 -8.06 -7.31 4.11
C TYR A 292 -7.88 -6.14 3.13
N TYR A 293 -6.80 -6.17 2.34
CA TYR A 293 -6.47 -5.21 1.28
C TYR A 293 -6.13 -5.93 -0.01
N ALA A 294 -6.32 -5.27 -1.14
CA ALA A 294 -5.91 -5.71 -2.45
C ALA A 294 -6.56 -7.04 -2.90
N GLY A 295 -7.88 -7.12 -2.88
CA GLY A 295 -8.67 -8.20 -3.49
C GLY A 295 -8.98 -7.93 -4.96
N GLY A 296 -8.97 -8.96 -5.81
CA GLY A 296 -9.32 -8.87 -7.24
C GLY A 296 -10.83 -8.79 -7.47
N GLY A 297 -11.26 -8.20 -8.58
CA GLY A 297 -12.67 -8.14 -8.99
C GLY A 297 -13.18 -9.45 -9.58
N GLY A 298 -14.47 -9.72 -9.46
CA GLY A 298 -15.16 -10.88 -10.07
C GLY A 298 -15.42 -10.70 -11.57
N GLY A 299 -15.43 -11.79 -12.32
CA GLY A 299 -15.78 -11.84 -13.74
C GLY A 299 -17.27 -12.05 -13.99
N GLY A 300 -17.81 -11.49 -15.05
CA GLY A 300 -19.20 -11.67 -15.45
C GLY A 300 -19.49 -13.05 -16.06
N CYS A 301 -20.78 -13.44 -16.10
CA CYS A 301 -21.25 -14.63 -16.82
C CYS A 301 -22.56 -14.34 -17.55
N SER A 302 -22.69 -14.82 -18.79
CA SER A 302 -23.88 -14.52 -19.63
C SER A 302 -25.14 -15.28 -19.23
N SER A 303 -25.02 -16.43 -18.60
CA SER A 303 -26.15 -17.33 -18.37
C SER A 303 -26.20 -17.96 -16.97
N GLY A 304 -25.25 -17.64 -16.07
CA GLY A 304 -25.17 -18.24 -14.75
C GLY A 304 -24.71 -17.30 -13.66
N PRO A 305 -24.28 -17.82 -12.51
CA PRO A 305 -23.78 -17.04 -11.40
C PRO A 305 -22.61 -16.14 -11.83
N GLN A 306 -22.64 -14.90 -11.36
CA GLN A 306 -21.58 -13.94 -11.53
C GLN A 306 -20.41 -14.26 -10.58
N GLY A 307 -19.21 -13.97 -10.98
CA GLY A 307 -18.06 -14.13 -10.12
C GLY A 307 -18.07 -13.13 -8.95
N THR A 308 -17.72 -13.62 -7.76
CA THR A 308 -17.54 -12.75 -6.58
C THR A 308 -16.17 -12.09 -6.57
N GLY A 309 -16.10 -10.91 -5.97
CA GLY A 309 -14.82 -10.25 -5.70
C GLY A 309 -14.04 -10.93 -4.57
N GLY A 310 -12.73 -10.79 -4.60
CA GLY A 310 -11.85 -11.28 -3.53
C GLY A 310 -11.95 -10.41 -2.27
N SER A 311 -11.75 -11.03 -1.10
CA SER A 311 -11.60 -10.30 0.17
C SER A 311 -10.52 -9.23 0.04
N GLY A 312 -10.77 -8.04 0.57
CA GLY A 312 -9.86 -6.89 0.41
C GLY A 312 -10.35 -5.87 -0.60
N GLY A 313 -11.66 -5.80 -0.76
CA GLY A 313 -12.33 -4.75 -1.53
C GLY A 313 -12.52 -5.05 -3.01
N GLY A 314 -12.28 -6.27 -3.45
CA GLY A 314 -12.64 -6.71 -4.79
C GLY A 314 -14.17 -6.64 -5.00
N ALA A 315 -14.60 -6.15 -6.13
CA ALA A 315 -16.02 -5.97 -6.43
C ALA A 315 -16.65 -7.25 -7.01
N ASP A 316 -17.86 -7.56 -6.59
CA ASP A 316 -18.68 -8.64 -7.17
C ASP A 316 -19.18 -8.26 -8.55
N ALA A 317 -19.07 -9.16 -9.52
CA ALA A 317 -19.73 -8.97 -10.80
C ALA A 317 -21.25 -9.04 -10.63
N THR A 318 -21.93 -8.22 -11.41
CA THR A 318 -23.39 -8.12 -11.34
C THR A 318 -24.04 -8.32 -12.70
N PHE A 319 -25.27 -8.84 -12.67
CA PHE A 319 -26.13 -8.95 -13.85
C PHE A 319 -27.02 -7.70 -13.93
N ALA A 320 -26.49 -6.58 -14.37
CA ALA A 320 -27.20 -5.32 -14.33
C ALA A 320 -27.05 -4.50 -15.62
N ASN A 321 -28.11 -3.74 -15.92
CA ASN A 321 -28.11 -2.73 -16.97
C ASN A 321 -27.37 -1.50 -16.46
N GLY A 322 -26.05 -1.38 -16.74
CA GLY A 322 -25.29 -0.22 -16.31
C GLY A 322 -23.83 -0.56 -16.02
N ALA A 323 -23.21 0.22 -15.16
CA ALA A 323 -21.83 -0.01 -14.75
C ALA A 323 -21.73 -1.20 -13.79
N GLY A 324 -20.66 -1.99 -13.91
CA GLY A 324 -20.26 -2.99 -12.94
C GLY A 324 -19.97 -2.36 -11.57
N ALA A 325 -20.00 -3.18 -10.51
CA ALA A 325 -19.65 -2.70 -9.17
C ALA A 325 -18.19 -2.27 -9.12
N SER A 326 -17.92 -1.15 -8.44
CA SER A 326 -16.57 -0.64 -8.24
C SER A 326 -15.89 -1.31 -7.06
N GLY A 327 -14.58 -1.49 -7.14
CA GLY A 327 -13.76 -1.89 -6.02
C GLY A 327 -13.89 -0.92 -4.86
N THR A 328 -13.76 -1.42 -3.63
CA THR A 328 -13.89 -0.61 -2.43
C THR A 328 -12.75 0.40 -2.36
N ALA A 329 -13.09 1.66 -2.12
CA ALA A 329 -12.10 2.73 -1.94
C ALA A 329 -11.19 2.45 -0.75
N ASN A 330 -9.94 2.90 -0.84
CA ASN A 330 -8.92 2.77 0.20
C ASN A 330 -8.55 1.31 0.56
N THR A 331 -8.73 0.41 -0.41
CA THR A 331 -8.36 -1.00 -0.26
C THR A 331 -7.49 -1.51 -1.40
N GLY A 332 -7.42 -0.80 -2.52
CA GLY A 332 -6.77 -1.28 -3.74
C GLY A 332 -7.53 -2.41 -4.42
N GLY A 333 -8.83 -2.56 -4.15
CA GLY A 333 -9.64 -3.64 -4.72
C GLY A 333 -9.90 -3.47 -6.22
N GLY A 334 -9.91 -4.57 -7.00
CA GLY A 334 -10.25 -4.58 -8.41
C GLY A 334 -11.73 -4.32 -8.66
N GLY A 335 -12.07 -3.63 -9.75
CA GLY A 335 -13.45 -3.44 -10.22
C GLY A 335 -14.03 -4.71 -10.84
N ALA A 336 -15.34 -4.91 -10.76
CA ALA A 336 -16.02 -6.05 -11.33
C ALA A 336 -16.11 -6.01 -12.85
N GLY A 337 -16.05 -7.15 -13.50
CA GLY A 337 -16.53 -7.30 -14.85
C GLY A 337 -18.05 -7.11 -14.93
N ASN A 338 -18.54 -6.71 -16.08
CA ASN A 338 -19.98 -6.60 -16.27
C ASN A 338 -20.47 -7.58 -17.34
N ASN A 339 -21.70 -8.03 -17.17
CA ASN A 339 -22.43 -8.77 -18.19
C ASN A 339 -23.82 -8.21 -18.38
N TYR A 340 -24.11 -7.81 -19.61
CA TYR A 340 -25.43 -7.43 -20.04
C TYR A 340 -25.79 -8.07 -21.41
N PRO A 341 -26.78 -8.97 -21.45
CA PRO A 341 -27.03 -9.79 -22.64
C PRO A 341 -27.61 -9.03 -23.84
N ARG A 342 -28.06 -7.81 -23.67
CA ARG A 342 -28.80 -7.06 -24.72
C ARG A 342 -28.41 -5.60 -24.89
N GLY A 343 -27.24 -5.17 -24.35
CA GLY A 343 -26.77 -3.77 -24.43
C GLY A 343 -25.31 -3.63 -24.15
N SER A 344 -24.79 -2.40 -24.25
CA SER A 344 -23.44 -2.06 -23.83
C SER A 344 -23.46 -1.74 -22.35
N ALA A 345 -22.55 -2.35 -21.59
CA ALA A 345 -22.39 -2.09 -20.18
C ALA A 345 -20.90 -1.97 -19.82
N THR A 346 -20.58 -1.01 -18.98
CA THR A 346 -19.20 -0.77 -18.56
C THR A 346 -18.83 -1.64 -17.35
N GLY A 347 -17.59 -2.05 -17.25
CA GLY A 347 -17.06 -2.65 -16.02
C GLY A 347 -17.12 -1.67 -14.85
N GLY A 348 -16.79 -2.14 -13.65
CA GLY A 348 -16.64 -1.31 -12.45
C GLY A 348 -15.27 -0.65 -12.39
N GLN A 349 -15.16 0.50 -11.75
CA GLN A 349 -13.88 1.13 -11.47
C GLN A 349 -13.11 0.34 -10.42
N GLY A 350 -11.79 0.39 -10.45
CA GLY A 350 -10.96 -0.06 -9.33
C GLY A 350 -11.11 0.84 -8.10
N GLY A 351 -10.90 0.29 -6.92
CA GLY A 351 -10.83 1.05 -5.67
C GLY A 351 -9.49 1.79 -5.56
N SER A 352 -9.49 2.95 -4.92
CA SER A 352 -8.26 3.66 -4.60
C SER A 352 -7.38 2.84 -3.63
N GLY A 353 -6.08 3.11 -3.65
CA GLY A 353 -5.12 2.62 -2.67
C GLY A 353 -5.22 3.32 -1.32
N ILE A 354 -4.28 2.99 -0.45
CA ILE A 354 -4.12 3.57 0.88
C ILE A 354 -2.66 3.48 1.31
N VAL A 355 -2.19 4.43 2.13
CA VAL A 355 -0.91 4.35 2.82
C VAL A 355 -1.15 4.47 4.31
N ILE A 356 -0.60 3.52 5.08
CA ILE A 356 -0.69 3.50 6.54
C ILE A 356 0.72 3.41 7.10
N ILE A 357 1.04 4.28 8.07
CA ILE A 357 2.32 4.30 8.76
C ILE A 357 2.02 4.16 10.25
N ALA A 358 2.75 3.28 10.94
CA ALA A 358 2.59 3.07 12.37
C ALA A 358 3.94 3.00 13.07
N TYR A 359 4.03 3.58 14.27
CA TYR A 359 5.23 3.51 15.11
C TYR A 359 4.88 3.47 16.60
N PRO A 360 5.73 2.83 17.45
CA PRO A 360 5.51 2.79 18.89
C PRO A 360 5.51 4.19 19.51
N THR A 361 4.64 4.44 20.48
CA THR A 361 4.57 5.73 21.22
C THR A 361 5.58 5.84 22.36
N SER A 362 6.20 4.75 22.76
CA SER A 362 7.23 4.66 23.82
C SER A 362 8.60 4.36 23.24
#